data_1a7fe3975d307326ccb6a9799e41d431
#
_entry.id   1a7fe3975d307326ccb6a9799e41d431
#
_cell.length_a   1.000
_cell.length_b   1.000
_cell.length_c   1.000
_cell.angle_alpha   90.00
_cell.angle_beta   90.00
_cell.angle_gamma   90.00
#
_symmetry.space_group_name_H-M   'P 1'
#
loop_
_entity.id
_entity.type
_entity.pdbx_description
1 polymer ?
#
loop_
_entity_poly.entity_id
_entity_poly.type
_entity_poly.pdbx_seq_one_letter_code
_entity_poly.pdbx_strand_id
1 'polypeptide(L)'
;MPAKRKNNAKLRKLVLMAVFAALAFAAMFVCRFNVTFLTFDLKESVITISGLLLGPLAAATVSLLVATLEFITISDTGWYGFMMNFASSATFSVVCAVVYRYNKKLSGAIIALASGVVALVAVMMTLNLVVTPFYMGAPRSAVIDMIPTLLLPFNLIKGLVNASLVLILYKPVCRAMQAAKLLPKSIAGEDALSSDPAQQKQRRLRNLWVTLGGIAFLALVIFLFITLLHGDFSWVGSFHWFENITDLFGVSS
;
A
#
# COMPACT_ATOMS: atom_id res chain seq x y z
N MET A 1 -25.77 27.62 12.25
CA MET A 1 -24.56 27.52 11.40
C MET A 1 -23.63 26.30 11.66
N PRO A 2 -23.66 25.52 12.76
CA PRO A 2 -22.79 24.35 12.96
C PRO A 2 -23.05 23.17 12.03
N ALA A 3 -24.27 22.91 11.61
CA ALA A 3 -24.61 21.77 10.74
C ALA A 3 -24.01 21.86 9.33
N LYS A 4 -24.00 23.04 8.72
CA LYS A 4 -23.42 23.28 7.37
C LYS A 4 -21.91 23.05 7.35
N ARG A 5 -21.20 23.41 8.43
CA ARG A 5 -19.76 23.20 8.59
C ARG A 5 -19.39 21.72 8.78
N LYS A 6 -20.24 20.95 9.45
CA LYS A 6 -20.07 19.51 9.68
C LYS A 6 -20.29 18.69 8.39
N ASN A 7 -21.26 19.09 7.57
CA ASN A 7 -21.52 18.47 6.26
C ASN A 7 -20.37 18.72 5.28
N ASN A 8 -19.80 19.91 5.25
CA ASN A 8 -18.65 20.22 4.38
C ASN A 8 -17.41 19.40 4.76
N ALA A 9 -17.19 19.11 6.05
CA ALA A 9 -16.07 18.26 6.50
C ALA A 9 -16.24 16.79 6.09
N LYS A 10 -17.47 16.25 6.17
CA LYS A 10 -17.79 14.89 5.71
C LYS A 10 -17.62 14.76 4.20
N LEU A 11 -18.17 15.70 3.44
CA LEU A 11 -18.04 15.73 1.98
C LEU A 11 -16.56 15.78 1.55
N ARG A 12 -15.77 16.63 2.20
CA ARG A 12 -14.33 16.73 1.93
C ARG A 12 -13.61 15.41 2.19
N LYS A 13 -13.95 14.71 3.27
CA LYS A 13 -13.37 13.39 3.57
C LYS A 13 -13.73 12.35 2.51
N LEU A 14 -14.98 12.35 2.02
CA LEU A 14 -15.42 11.45 0.95
C LEU A 14 -14.67 11.73 -0.36
N VAL A 15 -14.55 12.99 -0.75
CA VAL A 15 -13.77 13.38 -1.94
C VAL A 15 -12.32 12.95 -1.82
N LEU A 16 -11.70 13.14 -0.65
CA LEU A 16 -10.34 12.69 -0.42
C LEU A 16 -10.17 11.17 -0.53
N MET A 17 -11.12 10.40 0.01
CA MET A 17 -11.11 8.94 -0.13
C MET A 17 -11.23 8.51 -1.60
N ALA A 18 -12.08 9.17 -2.38
CA ALA A 18 -12.21 8.91 -3.82
C ALA A 18 -10.91 9.24 -4.59
N VAL A 19 -10.26 10.37 -4.27
CA VAL A 19 -8.96 10.73 -4.85
C VAL A 19 -7.89 9.70 -4.50
N PHE A 20 -7.82 9.26 -3.23
CA PHE A 20 -6.87 8.22 -2.84
C PHE A 20 -7.17 6.87 -3.50
N ALA A 21 -8.45 6.52 -3.69
CA ALA A 21 -8.81 5.30 -4.41
C ALA A 21 -8.36 5.36 -5.87
N ALA A 22 -8.56 6.49 -6.56
CA ALA A 22 -8.09 6.68 -7.92
C ALA A 22 -6.55 6.64 -8.02
N LEU A 23 -5.84 7.28 -7.09
CA LEU A 23 -4.38 7.25 -7.04
C LEU A 23 -3.84 5.85 -6.73
N ALA A 24 -4.47 5.10 -5.82
CA ALA A 24 -4.07 3.74 -5.49
C ALA A 24 -4.32 2.79 -6.68
N PHE A 25 -5.44 2.96 -7.37
CA PHE A 25 -5.74 2.22 -8.60
C PHE A 25 -4.72 2.54 -9.70
N ALA A 26 -4.36 3.80 -9.90
CA ALA A 26 -3.32 4.21 -10.84
C ALA A 26 -1.93 3.66 -10.44
N ALA A 27 -1.56 3.72 -9.15
CA ALA A 27 -0.29 3.21 -8.64
C ALA A 27 -0.12 1.69 -8.86
N MET A 28 -1.22 0.95 -8.93
CA MET A 28 -1.20 -0.47 -9.25
C MET A 28 -0.62 -0.74 -10.64
N PHE A 29 -0.91 0.11 -11.64
CA PHE A 29 -0.38 -0.05 -12.99
C PHE A 29 1.09 0.31 -13.14
N VAL A 30 1.65 1.14 -12.24
CA VAL A 30 3.07 1.54 -12.29
C VAL A 30 4.00 0.35 -12.09
N CYS A 31 3.61 -0.59 -11.22
CA CYS A 31 4.40 -1.78 -10.94
C CYS A 31 3.45 -2.94 -10.61
N ARG A 32 2.89 -3.56 -11.63
CA ARG A 32 2.06 -4.76 -11.50
C ARG A 32 2.72 -5.90 -12.24
N PHE A 33 3.01 -6.97 -11.53
CA PHE A 33 3.49 -8.22 -12.12
C PHE A 33 3.01 -9.41 -11.30
N ASN A 34 2.89 -10.54 -11.96
CA ASN A 34 2.47 -11.78 -11.33
C ASN A 34 3.68 -12.65 -11.01
N VAL A 35 3.68 -13.22 -9.81
CA VAL A 35 4.59 -14.28 -9.39
C VAL A 35 3.74 -15.51 -9.20
N THR A 36 3.74 -16.39 -10.18
CA THR A 36 2.79 -17.50 -10.32
C THR A 36 1.34 -17.00 -10.34
N PHE A 37 0.54 -17.26 -9.32
CA PHE A 37 -0.83 -16.77 -9.13
C PHE A 37 -0.95 -15.57 -8.19
N LEU A 38 0.17 -15.08 -7.65
CA LEU A 38 0.21 -13.95 -6.73
C LEU A 38 0.52 -12.67 -7.50
N THR A 39 -0.22 -11.60 -7.24
CA THR A 39 0.00 -10.29 -7.88
C THR A 39 0.75 -9.36 -6.95
N PHE A 40 1.89 -8.88 -7.41
CA PHE A 40 2.65 -7.81 -6.76
C PHE A 40 2.20 -6.46 -7.33
N ASP A 41 1.97 -5.50 -6.46
CA ASP A 41 1.61 -4.13 -6.81
C ASP A 41 1.94 -3.14 -5.69
N LEU A 42 1.82 -1.84 -5.96
CA LEU A 42 2.16 -0.76 -5.03
C LEU A 42 0.94 -0.04 -4.44
N LYS A 43 -0.27 -0.52 -4.68
CA LYS A 43 -1.51 0.13 -4.23
C LYS A 43 -1.61 0.25 -2.71
N GLU A 44 -1.12 -0.74 -1.96
CA GLU A 44 -1.17 -0.75 -0.50
C GLU A 44 -0.47 0.46 0.12
N SER A 45 0.60 0.97 -0.49
CA SER A 45 1.30 2.16 -0.01
C SER A 45 0.42 3.40 -0.04
N VAL A 46 -0.32 3.62 -1.13
CA VAL A 46 -1.23 4.76 -1.29
C VAL A 46 -2.45 4.63 -0.38
N ILE A 47 -3.02 3.43 -0.28
CA ILE A 47 -4.13 3.12 0.62
C ILE A 47 -3.72 3.37 2.07
N THR A 48 -2.53 2.92 2.46
CA THR A 48 -2.00 3.13 3.82
C THR A 48 -1.82 4.61 4.12
N ILE A 49 -1.27 5.41 3.19
CA ILE A 49 -1.15 6.86 3.36
C ILE A 49 -2.54 7.49 3.60
N SER A 50 -3.57 7.05 2.86
CA SER A 50 -4.94 7.50 3.11
C SER A 50 -5.39 7.20 4.54
N GLY A 51 -5.09 6.01 5.05
CA GLY A 51 -5.37 5.58 6.41
C GLY A 51 -4.67 6.40 7.48
N LEU A 52 -3.38 6.68 7.29
CA LEU A 52 -2.60 7.51 8.21
C LEU A 52 -3.13 8.94 8.29
N LEU A 53 -3.65 9.49 7.19
CA LEU A 53 -4.18 10.85 7.09
C LEU A 53 -5.64 10.98 7.50
N LEU A 54 -6.50 10.06 7.07
CA LEU A 54 -7.96 10.14 7.20
C LEU A 54 -8.52 9.18 8.26
N GLY A 55 -7.68 8.25 8.74
CA GLY A 55 -8.02 7.27 9.77
C GLY A 55 -8.36 5.87 9.24
N PRO A 56 -8.45 4.86 10.13
CA PRO A 56 -8.56 3.45 9.74
C PRO A 56 -9.82 3.10 8.94
N LEU A 57 -10.95 3.75 9.23
CA LEU A 57 -12.17 3.56 8.44
C LEU A 57 -12.00 4.04 6.99
N ALA A 58 -11.21 5.11 6.77
CA ALA A 58 -10.91 5.56 5.42
C ALA A 58 -10.02 4.55 4.70
N ALA A 59 -9.03 3.98 5.38
CA ALA A 59 -8.22 2.90 4.81
C ALA A 59 -9.07 1.71 4.36
N ALA A 60 -9.98 1.22 5.21
CA ALA A 60 -10.88 0.13 4.88
C ALA A 60 -11.78 0.46 3.68
N THR A 61 -12.36 1.68 3.66
CA THR A 61 -13.23 2.11 2.55
C THR A 61 -12.44 2.23 1.24
N VAL A 62 -11.24 2.82 1.27
CA VAL A 62 -10.39 2.96 0.08
C VAL A 62 -9.92 1.59 -0.40
N SER A 63 -9.55 0.66 0.51
CA SER A 63 -9.21 -0.74 0.16
C SER A 63 -10.36 -1.44 -0.57
N LEU A 64 -11.58 -1.28 -0.07
CA LEU A 64 -12.77 -1.87 -0.68
C LEU A 64 -13.03 -1.29 -2.08
N LEU A 65 -12.97 0.04 -2.21
CA LEU A 65 -13.15 0.71 -3.51
C LEU A 65 -12.12 0.25 -4.54
N VAL A 66 -10.85 0.20 -4.16
CA VAL A 66 -9.76 -0.21 -5.07
C VAL A 66 -9.90 -1.67 -5.45
N ALA A 67 -10.18 -2.57 -4.48
CA ALA A 67 -10.40 -3.98 -4.77
C ALA A 67 -11.62 -4.20 -5.69
N THR A 68 -12.69 -3.40 -5.51
CA THR A 68 -13.88 -3.45 -6.38
C THR A 68 -13.55 -2.97 -7.79
N LEU A 69 -12.79 -1.86 -7.93
CA LEU A 69 -12.36 -1.37 -9.24
C LEU A 69 -11.48 -2.43 -9.95
N GLU A 70 -10.53 -3.02 -9.24
CA GLU A 70 -9.68 -4.09 -9.77
C GLU A 70 -10.50 -5.30 -10.21
N PHE A 71 -11.47 -5.72 -9.41
CA PHE A 71 -12.36 -6.84 -9.72
C PHE A 71 -13.15 -6.64 -11.02
N ILE A 72 -13.67 -5.41 -11.23
CA ILE A 72 -14.50 -5.11 -12.40
C ILE A 72 -13.65 -4.91 -13.67
N THR A 73 -12.40 -4.44 -13.54
CA THR A 73 -11.62 -3.99 -14.70
C THR A 73 -10.57 -4.97 -15.18
N ILE A 74 -9.80 -5.58 -14.27
CA ILE A 74 -8.55 -6.28 -14.62
C ILE A 74 -8.32 -7.59 -13.84
N SER A 75 -9.33 -8.12 -13.16
CA SER A 75 -9.16 -9.32 -12.33
C SER A 75 -9.21 -10.59 -13.18
N ASP A 76 -8.10 -11.31 -13.25
CA ASP A 76 -8.01 -12.64 -13.85
C ASP A 76 -8.43 -13.77 -12.88
N THR A 77 -8.47 -13.47 -11.57
CA THR A 77 -8.72 -14.43 -10.49
C THR A 77 -10.14 -14.38 -9.93
N GLY A 78 -10.98 -13.52 -10.52
CA GLY A 78 -12.39 -13.39 -10.18
C GLY A 78 -12.64 -13.08 -8.70
N TRP A 79 -13.64 -13.70 -8.13
CA TRP A 79 -14.07 -13.47 -6.75
C TRP A 79 -13.01 -13.81 -5.70
N TYR A 80 -12.22 -14.84 -5.93
CA TYR A 80 -11.14 -15.22 -5.01
C TYR A 80 -10.08 -14.12 -4.92
N GLY A 81 -9.67 -13.57 -6.07
CA GLY A 81 -8.74 -12.45 -6.13
C GLY A 81 -9.27 -11.20 -5.47
N PHE A 82 -10.56 -10.87 -5.67
CA PHE A 82 -11.21 -9.75 -4.98
C PHE A 82 -11.09 -9.88 -3.45
N MET A 83 -11.47 -11.05 -2.90
CA MET A 83 -11.40 -11.27 -1.46
C MET A 83 -9.97 -11.18 -0.92
N MET A 84 -9.01 -11.80 -1.62
CA MET A 84 -7.60 -11.80 -1.22
C MET A 84 -6.99 -10.40 -1.30
N ASN A 85 -7.25 -9.65 -2.37
CA ASN A 85 -6.77 -8.27 -2.54
C ASN A 85 -7.37 -7.32 -1.52
N PHE A 86 -8.68 -7.41 -1.27
CA PHE A 86 -9.33 -6.61 -0.23
C PHE A 86 -8.74 -6.92 1.16
N ALA A 87 -8.63 -8.20 1.52
CA ALA A 87 -8.10 -8.62 2.81
C ALA A 87 -6.65 -8.17 3.01
N SER A 88 -5.79 -8.32 1.99
CA SER A 88 -4.40 -7.85 2.00
C SER A 88 -4.33 -6.35 2.26
N SER A 89 -4.95 -5.57 1.39
CA SER A 89 -4.90 -4.10 1.44
C SER A 89 -5.55 -3.55 2.71
N ALA A 90 -6.69 -4.10 3.12
CA ALA A 90 -7.39 -3.66 4.34
C ALA A 90 -6.58 -4.00 5.58
N THR A 91 -6.06 -5.23 5.71
CA THR A 91 -5.28 -5.64 6.89
C THR A 91 -4.06 -4.75 7.06
N PHE A 92 -3.23 -4.62 6.04
CA PHE A 92 -2.02 -3.79 6.11
C PHE A 92 -2.36 -2.34 6.47
N SER A 93 -3.26 -1.71 5.71
CA SER A 93 -3.53 -0.29 5.83
C SER A 93 -4.30 0.07 7.11
N VAL A 94 -5.25 -0.76 7.52
CA VAL A 94 -6.04 -0.50 8.76
C VAL A 94 -5.18 -0.70 10.00
N VAL A 95 -4.37 -1.76 10.07
CA VAL A 95 -3.47 -1.99 11.20
C VAL A 95 -2.46 -0.86 11.31
N CYS A 96 -1.83 -0.46 10.20
CA CYS A 96 -0.94 0.70 10.18
C CYS A 96 -1.65 1.97 10.69
N ALA A 97 -2.86 2.26 10.21
CA ALA A 97 -3.61 3.44 10.61
C ALA A 97 -4.03 3.42 12.08
N VAL A 98 -4.41 2.26 12.62
CA VAL A 98 -4.78 2.08 14.04
C VAL A 98 -3.56 2.32 14.92
N VAL A 99 -2.44 1.64 14.64
CA VAL A 99 -1.21 1.77 15.46
C VAL A 99 -0.65 3.19 15.40
N TYR A 100 -0.60 3.79 14.21
CA TYR A 100 -0.12 5.17 14.03
C TYR A 100 -0.97 6.21 14.78
N ARG A 101 -2.24 5.93 15.00
CA ARG A 101 -3.15 6.82 15.73
C ARG A 101 -2.70 7.05 17.17
N TYR A 102 -2.05 6.08 17.81
CA TYR A 102 -1.55 6.18 19.18
C TYR A 102 -0.24 6.97 19.29
N ASN A 103 0.60 6.93 18.23
CA ASN A 103 1.86 7.66 18.22
C ASN A 103 2.13 8.23 16.82
N LYS A 104 1.82 9.52 16.63
CA LYS A 104 1.97 10.24 15.35
C LYS A 104 3.39 10.75 15.09
N LYS A 105 4.39 10.20 15.78
CA LYS A 105 5.81 10.50 15.55
C LYS A 105 6.39 9.52 14.52
N LEU A 106 7.62 9.79 14.06
CA LEU A 106 8.33 8.91 13.14
C LEU A 106 8.49 7.49 13.70
N SER A 107 8.84 7.36 14.98
CA SER A 107 8.93 6.05 15.64
C SER A 107 7.60 5.31 15.63
N GLY A 108 6.49 6.02 15.83
CA GLY A 108 5.16 5.44 15.72
C GLY A 108 4.81 5.00 14.30
N ALA A 109 5.27 5.72 13.27
CA ALA A 109 5.10 5.31 11.88
C ALA A 109 5.86 4.01 11.58
N ILE A 110 7.11 3.89 12.04
CA ILE A 110 7.92 2.68 11.86
C ILE A 110 7.26 1.47 12.57
N ILE A 111 6.84 1.65 13.83
CA ILE A 111 6.14 0.59 14.58
C ILE A 111 4.82 0.20 13.89
N ALA A 112 4.07 1.20 13.41
CA ALA A 112 2.81 0.96 12.70
C ALA A 112 3.03 0.13 11.42
N LEU A 113 4.03 0.49 10.62
CA LEU A 113 4.35 -0.22 9.39
C LEU A 113 4.87 -1.64 9.67
N ALA A 114 5.73 -1.82 10.67
CA ALA A 114 6.18 -3.15 11.09
C ALA A 114 5.01 -4.02 11.56
N SER A 115 4.12 -3.47 12.38
CA SER A 115 2.89 -4.17 12.82
C SER A 115 1.98 -4.52 11.64
N GLY A 116 1.86 -3.62 10.65
CA GLY A 116 1.11 -3.85 9.43
C GLY A 116 1.67 -5.00 8.59
N VAL A 117 3.00 -5.07 8.44
CA VAL A 117 3.67 -6.18 7.73
C VAL A 117 3.43 -7.51 8.44
N VAL A 118 3.60 -7.56 9.76
CA VAL A 118 3.35 -8.79 10.54
C VAL A 118 1.89 -9.23 10.40
N ALA A 119 0.94 -8.32 10.54
CA ALA A 119 -0.48 -8.61 10.40
C ALA A 119 -0.83 -9.07 8.98
N LEU A 120 -0.27 -8.42 7.95
CA LEU A 120 -0.44 -8.80 6.55
C LEU A 120 0.00 -10.25 6.33
N VAL A 121 1.24 -10.58 6.74
CA VAL A 121 1.78 -11.92 6.58
C VAL A 121 0.91 -12.95 7.30
N ALA A 122 0.56 -12.71 8.56
CA ALA A 122 -0.26 -13.64 9.35
C ALA A 122 -1.64 -13.90 8.71
N VAL A 123 -2.34 -12.83 8.31
CA VAL A 123 -3.66 -12.94 7.69
C VAL A 123 -3.55 -13.61 6.32
N MET A 124 -2.56 -13.24 5.50
CA MET A 124 -2.41 -13.82 4.17
C MET A 124 -1.98 -15.29 4.23
N MET A 125 -1.15 -15.71 5.18
CA MET A 125 -0.86 -17.14 5.38
C MET A 125 -2.13 -17.92 5.72
N THR A 126 -2.95 -17.41 6.64
CA THR A 126 -4.21 -18.05 7.02
C THR A 126 -5.20 -18.11 5.85
N LEU A 127 -5.36 -17.00 5.11
CA LEU A 127 -6.27 -16.97 3.97
C LEU A 127 -5.79 -17.85 2.81
N ASN A 128 -4.49 -17.92 2.54
CA ASN A 128 -3.97 -18.82 1.52
C ASN A 128 -4.25 -20.28 1.86
N LEU A 129 -4.15 -20.70 3.12
CA LEU A 129 -4.49 -22.06 3.54
C LEU A 129 -5.98 -22.42 3.36
N VAL A 130 -6.85 -21.40 3.35
CA VAL A 130 -8.30 -21.60 3.21
C VAL A 130 -8.74 -21.39 1.76
N VAL A 131 -8.33 -20.31 1.11
CA VAL A 131 -8.86 -19.87 -0.19
C VAL A 131 -8.11 -20.51 -1.36
N THR A 132 -6.76 -20.61 -1.28
CA THR A 132 -5.95 -21.09 -2.41
C THR A 132 -6.24 -22.52 -2.83
N PRO A 133 -6.53 -23.49 -1.92
CA PRO A 133 -6.94 -24.83 -2.33
C PRO A 133 -8.18 -24.83 -3.24
N PHE A 134 -9.16 -23.99 -2.92
CA PHE A 134 -10.39 -23.88 -3.74
C PHE A 134 -10.12 -23.21 -5.09
N TYR A 135 -9.27 -22.18 -5.11
CA TYR A 135 -8.90 -21.47 -6.31
C TYR A 135 -8.09 -22.35 -7.28
N MET A 136 -7.11 -23.11 -6.73
CA MET A 136 -6.23 -23.97 -7.52
C MET A 136 -6.79 -25.36 -7.78
N GLY A 137 -7.85 -25.79 -7.10
CA GLY A 137 -8.31 -27.18 -7.14
C GLY A 137 -7.28 -28.16 -6.56
N ALA A 138 -6.36 -27.70 -5.70
CA ALA A 138 -5.27 -28.47 -5.15
C ALA A 138 -5.51 -28.87 -3.69
N PRO A 139 -4.91 -29.97 -3.20
CA PRO A 139 -5.01 -30.35 -1.80
C PRO A 139 -4.29 -29.33 -0.90
N ARG A 140 -4.77 -29.19 0.35
CA ARG A 140 -4.14 -28.26 1.32
C ARG A 140 -2.66 -28.55 1.59
N SER A 141 -2.24 -29.80 1.49
CA SER A 141 -0.83 -30.18 1.63
C SER A 141 0.06 -29.44 0.62
N ALA A 142 -0.34 -29.36 -0.64
CA ALA A 142 0.40 -28.64 -1.66
C ALA A 142 0.54 -27.14 -1.33
N VAL A 143 -0.51 -26.51 -0.74
CA VAL A 143 -0.44 -25.12 -0.33
C VAL A 143 0.47 -24.94 0.90
N ILE A 144 0.50 -25.90 1.83
CA ILE A 144 1.41 -25.89 2.98
C ILE A 144 2.86 -25.91 2.50
N ASP A 145 3.19 -26.75 1.52
CA ASP A 145 4.53 -26.84 0.94
C ASP A 145 4.96 -25.55 0.21
N MET A 146 4.00 -24.77 -0.28
CA MET A 146 4.25 -23.44 -0.87
C MET A 146 4.48 -22.33 0.17
N ILE A 147 4.14 -22.53 1.44
CA ILE A 147 4.30 -21.49 2.46
C ILE A 147 5.74 -21.01 2.57
N PRO A 148 6.75 -21.87 2.87
CA PRO A 148 8.11 -21.41 3.06
C PRO A 148 8.79 -20.93 1.78
N THR A 149 8.40 -21.46 0.63
CA THR A 149 9.10 -21.24 -0.64
C THR A 149 8.52 -20.08 -1.45
N LEU A 150 7.21 -19.82 -1.35
CA LEU A 150 6.52 -18.84 -2.17
C LEU A 150 5.68 -17.85 -1.34
N LEU A 151 4.73 -18.35 -0.56
CA LEU A 151 3.70 -17.50 0.06
C LEU A 151 4.27 -16.56 1.12
N LEU A 152 5.12 -17.06 2.01
CA LEU A 152 5.73 -16.28 3.08
C LEU A 152 6.73 -15.25 2.54
N PRO A 153 7.70 -15.59 1.69
CA PRO A 153 8.63 -14.64 1.11
C PRO A 153 7.91 -13.55 0.30
N PHE A 154 6.94 -13.95 -0.53
CA PHE A 154 6.17 -13.00 -1.35
C PHE A 154 5.43 -11.96 -0.51
N ASN A 155 4.64 -12.39 0.48
CA ASN A 155 3.85 -11.47 1.30
C ASN A 155 4.73 -10.59 2.20
N LEU A 156 5.86 -11.14 2.70
CA LEU A 156 6.83 -10.38 3.46
C LEU A 156 7.46 -9.27 2.61
N ILE A 157 7.94 -9.60 1.42
CA ILE A 157 8.56 -8.65 0.49
C ILE A 157 7.56 -7.60 0.04
N LYS A 158 6.35 -8.01 -0.37
CA LYS A 158 5.25 -7.10 -0.73
C LYS A 158 4.97 -6.11 0.40
N GLY A 159 4.85 -6.59 1.63
CA GLY A 159 4.63 -5.75 2.81
C GLY A 159 5.78 -4.78 3.07
N LEU A 160 7.04 -5.24 3.00
CA LEU A 160 8.23 -4.42 3.23
C LEU A 160 8.42 -3.35 2.16
N VAL A 161 8.20 -3.68 0.88
CA VAL A 161 8.25 -2.69 -0.22
C VAL A 161 7.19 -1.62 -0.03
N ASN A 162 5.96 -2.00 0.22
CA ASN A 162 4.87 -1.04 0.46
C ASN A 162 5.14 -0.19 1.72
N ALA A 163 5.67 -0.77 2.81
CA ALA A 163 6.06 -0.03 4.00
C ALA A 163 7.15 1.02 3.69
N SER A 164 8.18 0.64 2.92
CA SER A 164 9.25 1.55 2.48
C SER A 164 8.70 2.72 1.66
N LEU A 165 7.80 2.43 0.73
CA LEU A 165 7.14 3.45 -0.08
C LEU A 165 6.28 4.40 0.76
N VAL A 166 5.58 3.90 1.78
CA VAL A 166 4.84 4.76 2.73
C VAL A 166 5.80 5.72 3.41
N LEU A 167 6.95 5.27 3.91
CA LEU A 167 7.94 6.14 4.57
C LEU A 167 8.49 7.21 3.63
N ILE A 168 8.73 6.85 2.37
CA ILE A 168 9.26 7.77 1.35
C ILE A 168 8.18 8.77 0.92
N LEU A 169 6.97 8.30 0.62
CA LEU A 169 5.91 9.08 -0.03
C LEU A 169 5.04 9.87 0.95
N TYR A 170 4.96 9.46 2.22
CA TYR A 170 4.06 10.10 3.20
C TYR A 170 4.23 11.62 3.27
N LYS A 171 5.48 12.10 3.40
CA LYS A 171 5.76 13.54 3.51
C LYS A 171 5.51 14.33 2.22
N PRO A 172 5.98 13.89 1.03
CA PRO A 172 5.62 14.53 -0.23
C PRO A 172 4.12 14.62 -0.45
N VAL A 173 3.38 13.54 -0.19
CA VAL A 173 1.92 13.52 -0.33
C VAL A 173 1.25 14.50 0.63
N CYS A 174 1.65 14.52 1.92
CA CYS A 174 1.13 15.50 2.87
C CYS A 174 1.33 16.93 2.40
N ARG A 175 2.53 17.27 1.90
CA ARG A 175 2.85 18.62 1.40
C ARG A 175 2.00 18.98 0.17
N ALA A 176 1.88 18.07 -0.79
CA ALA A 176 1.08 18.27 -1.98
C ALA A 176 -0.39 18.53 -1.64
N MET A 177 -0.96 17.74 -0.72
CA MET A 177 -2.34 17.91 -0.29
C MET A 177 -2.58 19.19 0.52
N GLN A 178 -1.58 19.66 1.28
CA GLN A 178 -1.65 20.94 1.98
C GLN A 178 -1.53 22.12 1.02
N ALA A 179 -0.67 22.04 0.02
CA ALA A 179 -0.54 23.03 -1.04
C ALA A 179 -1.85 23.16 -1.84
N ALA A 180 -2.52 22.03 -2.10
CA ALA A 180 -3.85 21.99 -2.72
C ALA A 180 -4.99 22.40 -1.77
N LYS A 181 -4.69 22.82 -0.53
CA LYS A 181 -5.68 23.17 0.52
C LYS A 181 -6.64 22.02 0.86
N LEU A 182 -6.27 20.78 0.54
CA LEU A 182 -7.06 19.58 0.79
C LEU A 182 -6.89 19.04 2.20
N LEU A 183 -5.78 19.35 2.89
CA LEU A 183 -5.54 19.00 4.28
C LEU A 183 -5.24 20.26 5.10
N PRO A 184 -5.75 20.35 6.35
CA PRO A 184 -5.35 21.42 7.25
C PRO A 184 -3.87 21.27 7.63
N LYS A 185 -3.19 22.41 7.83
CA LYS A 185 -1.75 22.45 8.22
C LYS A 185 -1.45 21.68 9.51
N SER A 186 -2.43 21.53 10.39
CA SER A 186 -2.31 20.82 11.70
C SER A 186 -2.19 19.28 11.57
N ILE A 187 -2.55 18.69 10.44
CA ILE A 187 -2.49 17.21 10.27
C ILE A 187 -1.08 16.72 9.95
N ALA A 188 -0.22 17.59 9.43
CA ALA A 188 1.17 17.22 9.10
C ALA A 188 2.12 17.08 10.30
N GLY A 189 1.56 17.02 11.52
CA GLY A 189 2.30 16.97 12.78
C GLY A 189 2.86 18.35 13.17
N GLU A 190 3.23 18.52 14.42
CA GLU A 190 3.83 19.74 15.01
C GLU A 190 5.10 20.24 14.25
N ASP A 191 5.53 19.46 13.25
CA ASP A 191 6.70 19.72 12.43
C ASP A 191 6.60 20.96 11.51
N ALA A 192 5.41 21.52 11.30
CA ALA A 192 5.21 22.64 10.37
C ALA A 192 5.29 24.03 11.01
N LEU A 193 5.31 24.15 12.33
CA LEU A 193 5.03 25.40 13.05
C LEU A 193 6.23 26.10 13.73
N SER A 194 7.46 25.53 13.70
CA SER A 194 8.59 26.24 14.27
C SER A 194 9.20 27.23 13.28
N SER A 195 9.20 28.49 13.67
CA SER A 195 9.81 29.60 12.93
C SER A 195 11.36 29.68 13.11
N ASP A 196 11.96 28.80 13.90
CA ASP A 196 13.40 28.77 14.15
C ASP A 196 14.18 28.16 12.98
N PRO A 197 15.09 28.90 12.30
CA PRO A 197 15.87 28.42 11.16
C PRO A 197 16.74 27.20 11.49
N ALA A 198 17.29 27.11 12.70
CA ALA A 198 18.14 26.00 13.13
C ALA A 198 17.33 24.70 13.24
N GLN A 199 16.13 24.77 13.82
CA GLN A 199 15.22 23.62 13.88
C GLN A 199 14.73 23.22 12.49
N GLN A 200 14.50 24.17 11.58
CA GLN A 200 14.14 23.85 10.19
C GLN A 200 15.24 23.09 9.46
N LYS A 201 16.53 23.50 9.63
CA LYS A 201 17.67 22.80 9.03
C LYS A 201 17.80 21.37 9.57
N GLN A 202 17.72 21.19 10.88
CA GLN A 202 17.80 19.86 11.52
C GLN A 202 16.65 18.95 11.08
N ARG A 203 15.44 19.49 10.88
CA ARG A 203 14.28 18.76 10.37
C ARG A 203 14.43 18.38 8.91
N ARG A 204 14.99 19.27 8.06
CA ARG A 204 15.30 18.94 6.66
C ARG A 204 16.30 17.79 6.58
N LEU A 205 17.37 17.83 7.38
CA LEU A 205 18.35 16.76 7.47
C LEU A 205 17.72 15.42 7.93
N ARG A 206 16.95 15.45 9.04
CA ARG A 206 16.24 14.24 9.52
C ARG A 206 15.31 13.66 8.45
N ASN A 207 14.59 14.52 7.72
CA ASN A 207 13.70 14.07 6.65
C ASN A 207 14.49 13.46 5.48
N LEU A 208 15.62 14.05 5.13
CA LEU A 208 16.53 13.52 4.12
C LEU A 208 17.04 12.13 4.53
N TRP A 209 17.52 11.98 5.75
CA TRP A 209 18.00 10.68 6.27
C TRP A 209 16.90 9.61 6.30
N VAL A 210 15.65 9.97 6.66
CA VAL A 210 14.51 9.04 6.61
C VAL A 210 14.21 8.61 5.18
N THR A 211 14.24 9.55 4.23
CA THR A 211 14.00 9.23 2.82
C THR A 211 15.13 8.38 2.25
N LEU A 212 16.38 8.73 2.51
CA LEU A 212 17.55 7.95 2.07
C LEU A 212 17.56 6.56 2.72
N GLY A 213 17.24 6.47 4.01
CA GLY A 213 17.10 5.18 4.71
C GLY A 213 15.97 4.32 4.14
N GLY A 214 14.83 4.92 3.79
CA GLY A 214 13.74 4.24 3.10
C GLY A 214 14.15 3.73 1.72
N ILE A 215 14.87 4.52 0.94
CA ILE A 215 15.38 4.12 -0.38
C ILE A 215 16.41 3.00 -0.24
N ALA A 216 17.36 3.12 0.70
CA ALA A 216 18.36 2.08 0.95
C ALA A 216 17.72 0.77 1.41
N PHE A 217 16.72 0.85 2.28
CA PHE A 217 15.96 -0.31 2.73
C PHE A 217 15.15 -0.95 1.58
N LEU A 218 14.53 -0.14 0.73
CA LEU A 218 13.83 -0.62 -0.47
C LEU A 218 14.80 -1.33 -1.42
N ALA A 219 15.98 -0.75 -1.67
CA ALA A 219 17.03 -1.35 -2.49
C ALA A 219 17.51 -2.69 -1.91
N LEU A 220 17.69 -2.76 -0.58
CA LEU A 220 18.04 -4.01 0.11
C LEU A 220 16.95 -5.07 -0.06
N VAL A 221 15.68 -4.71 0.10
CA VAL A 221 14.56 -5.65 -0.06
C VAL A 221 14.47 -6.16 -1.49
N ILE A 222 14.66 -5.29 -2.49
CA ILE A 222 14.70 -5.67 -3.90
C ILE A 222 15.89 -6.60 -4.18
N PHE A 223 17.06 -6.29 -3.64
CA PHE A 223 18.27 -7.12 -3.78
C PHE A 223 18.03 -8.52 -3.16
N LEU A 224 17.48 -8.60 -1.95
CA LEU A 224 17.13 -9.85 -1.31
C LEU A 224 16.09 -10.63 -2.12
N PHE A 225 15.12 -9.96 -2.70
CA PHE A 225 14.12 -10.58 -3.55
C PHE A 225 14.76 -11.22 -4.80
N ILE A 226 15.65 -10.47 -5.48
CA ILE A 226 16.40 -10.97 -6.64
C ILE A 226 17.27 -12.18 -6.26
N THR A 227 17.94 -12.13 -5.11
CA THR A 227 18.80 -13.24 -4.65
C THR A 227 17.99 -14.48 -4.24
N LEU A 228 16.82 -14.30 -3.61
CA LEU A 228 15.92 -15.40 -3.26
C LEU A 228 15.34 -16.10 -4.47
N LEU A 229 15.13 -15.37 -5.56
CA LEU A 229 14.68 -15.93 -6.85
C LEU A 229 15.81 -16.64 -7.62
N HIS A 230 17.01 -16.79 -7.04
CA HIS A 230 18.19 -17.41 -7.66
C HIS A 230 18.55 -16.86 -9.05
N GLY A 231 18.20 -15.58 -9.31
CA GLY A 231 18.41 -14.95 -10.60
C GLY A 231 17.53 -15.49 -11.73
N ASP A 232 16.55 -16.33 -11.42
CA ASP A 232 15.57 -16.80 -12.42
C ASP A 232 14.57 -15.68 -12.70
N PHE A 233 14.83 -14.95 -13.78
CA PHE A 233 13.99 -13.87 -14.28
C PHE A 233 13.01 -14.33 -15.38
N SER A 234 12.79 -15.63 -15.55
CA SER A 234 11.86 -16.16 -16.56
C SER A 234 10.45 -15.58 -16.42
N TRP A 235 10.07 -15.13 -15.21
CA TRP A 235 8.81 -14.47 -14.94
C TRP A 235 8.79 -12.97 -15.32
N VAL A 236 9.94 -12.31 -15.53
CA VAL A 236 10.00 -10.88 -15.95
C VAL A 236 9.48 -10.70 -17.37
N GLY A 237 9.49 -11.77 -18.20
CA GLY A 237 8.87 -11.75 -19.52
C GLY A 237 7.35 -11.55 -19.54
N SER A 238 6.69 -11.65 -18.38
CA SER A 238 5.25 -11.37 -18.21
C SER A 238 4.97 -9.94 -17.73
N PHE A 239 5.83 -8.98 -18.07
CA PHE A 239 5.63 -7.57 -17.73
C PHE A 239 4.62 -6.94 -18.72
N HIS A 240 3.34 -7.27 -18.54
CA HIS A 240 2.23 -6.85 -19.40
C HIS A 240 1.70 -5.42 -19.14
N TRP A 241 2.51 -4.52 -18.57
CA TRP A 241 1.98 -3.20 -18.26
C TRP A 241 1.65 -2.37 -19.52
N PHE A 242 2.38 -2.59 -20.62
CA PHE A 242 2.07 -1.97 -21.91
C PHE A 242 0.82 -2.56 -22.55
N GLU A 243 0.65 -3.88 -22.52
CA GLU A 243 -0.53 -4.56 -23.07
C GLU A 243 -1.81 -4.17 -22.29
N ASN A 244 -1.74 -4.13 -20.96
CA ASN A 244 -2.87 -3.69 -20.13
C ASN A 244 -3.30 -2.23 -20.40
N ILE A 245 -2.38 -1.34 -20.78
CA ILE A 245 -2.71 0.04 -21.15
C ILE A 245 -3.32 0.10 -22.55
N THR A 246 -2.81 -0.64 -23.52
CA THR A 246 -3.37 -0.68 -24.89
C THR A 246 -4.76 -1.30 -24.90
N ASP A 247 -5.00 -2.35 -24.13
CA ASP A 247 -6.32 -2.98 -24.00
C ASP A 247 -7.34 -2.04 -23.32
N LEU A 248 -6.90 -1.23 -22.33
CA LEU A 248 -7.78 -0.29 -21.64
C LEU A 248 -8.21 0.90 -22.54
N PHE A 249 -7.36 1.27 -23.52
CA PHE A 249 -7.63 2.38 -24.46
C PHE A 249 -8.06 1.91 -25.86
N GLY A 250 -8.24 0.58 -26.08
CA GLY A 250 -8.75 0.05 -27.34
C GLY A 250 -7.82 0.31 -28.54
N VAL A 251 -6.54 0.53 -28.31
CA VAL A 251 -5.53 0.71 -29.37
C VAL A 251 -5.01 -0.66 -29.77
N SER A 252 -5.75 -1.34 -30.64
CA SER A 252 -5.25 -2.55 -31.31
C SER A 252 -4.14 -2.17 -32.30
N SER A 253 -2.97 -2.77 -32.15
CA SER A 253 -1.90 -2.76 -33.14
C SER A 253 -2.25 -3.53 -34.40
#